data_df68c2f7f86704e930cd3a564756820c
#
_entry.id   df68c2f7f86704e930cd3a564756820c
#
_cell.length_a   1.000
_cell.length_b   1.000
_cell.length_c   1.000
_cell.angle_alpha   90.00
_cell.angle_beta   90.00
_cell.angle_gamma   90.00
#
_symmetry.space_group_name_H-M   'P 1'
#
loop_
_entity.id
_entity.type
_entity.pdbx_description
1 polymer ?
#
loop_
_entity_poly.entity_id
_entity_poly.type
_entity_poly.pdbx_seq_one_letter_code
_entity_poly.pdbx_strand_id
1 'polypeptide(L)'
;VKVANRGISGDTTRGVLLRLEEDVLALHPAAVVLLIGTNDLEEGATPEIVAGNLRLIVAALERHDRRLPIVLCEVFPSSATKKRPADAIKALNGLYRAAVKNDPQVTYLETWPLFADPKGDASPGEFPDLLHPNEKGYARWAAALRPVFATLGLSETTEDTFRPEEGFESLFN
;
A
#
# COMPACT_ATOMS: atom_id res chain seq x y z
N VAL A 1 -17.92 -5.45 -1.63
CA VAL A 1 -16.72 -6.17 -1.17
C VAL A 1 -16.50 -5.87 0.31
N LYS A 2 -16.37 -6.92 1.14
CA LYS A 2 -16.02 -6.76 2.56
C LYS A 2 -14.51 -6.50 2.67
N VAL A 3 -14.13 -5.39 3.27
CA VAL A 3 -12.72 -4.99 3.47
C VAL A 3 -12.31 -5.24 4.92
N ALA A 4 -11.18 -5.92 5.11
CA ALA A 4 -10.51 -6.04 6.41
C ALA A 4 -9.28 -5.13 6.39
N ASN A 5 -9.32 -4.02 7.12
CA ASN A 5 -8.15 -3.18 7.29
C ASN A 5 -7.20 -3.83 8.31
N ARG A 6 -5.99 -4.18 7.83
CA ARG A 6 -4.91 -4.78 8.63
C ARG A 6 -3.68 -3.88 8.69
N GLY A 7 -3.82 -2.60 8.29
CA GLY A 7 -2.78 -1.59 8.45
C GLY A 7 -2.50 -1.29 9.93
N ILE A 8 -1.23 -1.10 10.26
CA ILE A 8 -0.77 -0.66 11.59
C ILE A 8 0.08 0.60 11.40
N SER A 9 -0.22 1.65 12.14
CA SER A 9 0.56 2.88 12.10
C SER A 9 2.03 2.62 12.48
N GLY A 10 2.96 3.15 11.72
CA GLY A 10 4.39 2.95 11.97
C GLY A 10 4.95 1.61 11.50
N ASP A 11 4.14 0.72 10.92
CA ASP A 11 4.62 -0.61 10.54
C ASP A 11 5.64 -0.56 9.40
N THR A 12 6.55 -1.51 9.42
CA THR A 12 7.60 -1.72 8.43
C THR A 12 7.38 -3.01 7.65
N THR A 13 8.10 -3.20 6.56
CA THR A 13 8.07 -4.47 5.81
C THR A 13 8.45 -5.66 6.68
N ARG A 14 9.39 -5.48 7.63
CA ARG A 14 9.75 -6.50 8.60
C ARG A 14 8.60 -6.78 9.57
N GLY A 15 7.90 -5.75 10.04
CA GLY A 15 6.72 -5.88 10.90
C GLY A 15 5.61 -6.67 10.22
N VAL A 16 5.32 -6.37 8.96
CA VAL A 16 4.35 -7.13 8.16
C VAL A 16 4.73 -8.59 8.05
N LEU A 17 6.01 -8.90 7.76
CA LEU A 17 6.49 -10.29 7.69
C LEU A 17 6.23 -11.09 8.97
N LEU A 18 6.47 -10.48 10.13
CA LEU A 18 6.30 -11.13 11.43
C LEU A 18 4.85 -11.49 11.75
N ARG A 19 3.90 -10.70 11.27
CA ARG A 19 2.47 -10.86 11.58
C ARG A 19 1.61 -11.36 10.41
N LEU A 20 2.21 -11.60 9.25
CA LEU A 20 1.50 -11.92 8.02
C LEU A 20 0.58 -13.14 8.16
N GLU A 21 1.06 -14.20 8.80
CA GLU A 21 0.31 -15.45 8.99
C GLU A 21 -0.97 -15.21 9.81
N GLU A 22 -0.81 -14.62 10.99
CA GLU A 22 -1.92 -14.45 11.93
C GLU A 22 -2.88 -13.34 11.53
N ASP A 23 -2.35 -12.24 11.00
CA ASP A 23 -3.14 -11.03 10.75
C ASP A 23 -3.77 -10.99 9.36
N VAL A 24 -3.19 -11.67 8.39
CA VAL A 24 -3.63 -11.59 6.98
C VAL A 24 -4.06 -12.96 6.47
N LEU A 25 -3.16 -13.95 6.50
CA LEU A 25 -3.42 -15.24 5.85
C LEU A 25 -4.51 -16.04 6.57
N ALA A 26 -4.57 -15.96 7.91
CA ALA A 26 -5.63 -16.60 8.71
C ALA A 26 -7.05 -16.08 8.38
N LEU A 27 -7.18 -14.93 7.72
CA LEU A 27 -8.47 -14.39 7.27
C LEU A 27 -8.95 -15.00 5.94
N HIS A 28 -8.13 -15.80 5.28
CA HIS A 28 -8.40 -16.36 3.94
C HIS A 28 -8.88 -15.28 2.95
N PRO A 29 -8.07 -14.23 2.71
CA PRO A 29 -8.48 -13.10 1.89
C PRO A 29 -8.71 -13.51 0.43
N ALA A 30 -9.71 -12.93 -0.23
CA ALA A 30 -9.95 -13.09 -1.66
C ALA A 30 -9.00 -12.25 -2.53
N ALA A 31 -8.38 -11.24 -1.96
CA ALA A 31 -7.31 -10.43 -2.54
C ALA A 31 -6.57 -9.68 -1.42
N VAL A 32 -5.33 -9.26 -1.68
CA VAL A 32 -4.53 -8.47 -0.74
C VAL A 32 -4.07 -7.19 -1.44
N VAL A 33 -4.27 -6.04 -0.78
CA VAL A 33 -3.68 -4.76 -1.20
C VAL A 33 -2.53 -4.44 -0.26
N LEU A 34 -1.33 -4.26 -0.83
CA LEU A 34 -0.11 -3.93 -0.12
C LEU A 34 0.29 -2.47 -0.39
N LEU A 35 0.45 -1.70 0.67
CA LEU A 35 1.10 -0.40 0.69
C LEU A 35 2.00 -0.37 1.93
N ILE A 36 3.30 -0.52 1.73
CA ILE A 36 4.28 -0.67 2.82
C ILE A 36 5.67 -0.20 2.36
N GLY A 37 6.52 0.23 3.27
CA GLY A 37 7.92 0.59 3.02
C GLY A 37 8.28 2.02 3.41
N THR A 38 7.30 2.90 3.64
CA THR A 38 7.57 4.31 4.00
C THR A 38 8.26 4.43 5.36
N ASN A 39 7.88 3.61 6.33
CA ASN A 39 8.48 3.65 7.69
C ASN A 39 9.87 2.99 7.72
N ASP A 40 10.10 1.99 6.87
CA ASP A 40 11.44 1.43 6.68
C ASP A 40 12.46 2.51 6.27
N LEU A 41 12.09 3.41 5.35
CA LEU A 41 12.95 4.52 4.90
C LEU A 41 13.20 5.51 6.04
N GLU A 42 12.19 5.83 6.86
CA GLU A 42 12.37 6.70 8.03
C GLU A 42 13.36 6.13 9.03
N GLU A 43 13.33 4.81 9.24
CA GLU A 43 14.24 4.09 10.12
C GLU A 43 15.65 3.96 9.52
N GLY A 44 15.85 4.40 8.29
CA GLY A 44 17.16 4.41 7.62
C GLY A 44 17.48 3.11 6.88
N ALA A 45 16.48 2.24 6.65
CA ALA A 45 16.68 1.07 5.80
C ALA A 45 16.93 1.51 4.34
N THR A 46 17.81 0.80 3.65
CA THR A 46 18.05 1.08 2.24
C THR A 46 16.90 0.53 1.37
N PRO A 47 16.61 1.13 0.20
CA PRO A 47 15.61 0.61 -0.72
C PRO A 47 15.78 -0.87 -1.06
N GLU A 48 17.02 -1.36 -1.14
CA GLU A 48 17.33 -2.77 -1.44
C GLU A 48 16.89 -3.72 -0.31
N ILE A 49 17.11 -3.33 0.94
CA ILE A 49 16.68 -4.11 2.11
C ILE A 49 15.15 -4.17 2.13
N VAL A 50 14.48 -3.03 1.93
CA VAL A 50 13.02 -2.94 1.93
C VAL A 50 12.42 -3.77 0.80
N ALA A 51 12.97 -3.68 -0.40
CA ALA A 51 12.55 -4.49 -1.55
C ALA A 51 12.80 -6.00 -1.32
N GLY A 52 13.88 -6.35 -0.63
CA GLY A 52 14.17 -7.73 -0.21
C GLY A 52 13.06 -8.28 0.69
N ASN A 53 12.63 -7.51 1.69
CA ASN A 53 11.54 -7.87 2.58
C ASN A 53 10.20 -7.98 1.82
N LEU A 54 9.93 -7.07 0.89
CA LEU A 54 8.74 -7.16 0.05
C LEU A 54 8.69 -8.47 -0.74
N ARG A 55 9.79 -8.90 -1.35
CA ARG A 55 9.83 -10.20 -2.05
C ARG A 55 9.45 -11.36 -1.14
N LEU A 56 9.88 -11.33 0.12
CA LEU A 56 9.51 -12.34 1.11
C LEU A 56 8.03 -12.29 1.44
N ILE A 57 7.43 -11.09 1.55
CA ILE A 57 5.98 -10.92 1.75
C ILE A 57 5.22 -11.52 0.58
N VAL A 58 5.55 -11.12 -0.66
CA VAL A 58 4.90 -11.63 -1.87
C VAL A 58 5.03 -13.15 -1.95
N ALA A 59 6.23 -13.69 -1.76
CA ALA A 59 6.45 -15.13 -1.77
C ALA A 59 5.65 -15.89 -0.69
N ALA A 60 5.43 -15.29 0.47
CA ALA A 60 4.59 -15.90 1.51
C ALA A 60 3.10 -15.91 1.11
N LEU A 61 2.60 -14.82 0.52
CA LEU A 61 1.24 -14.76 -0.02
C LEU A 61 1.02 -15.79 -1.12
N GLU A 62 1.94 -15.93 -2.06
CA GLU A 62 1.89 -16.88 -3.15
C GLU A 62 1.96 -18.35 -2.69
N ARG A 63 2.76 -18.62 -1.66
CA ARG A 63 2.81 -19.98 -1.07
C ARG A 63 1.50 -20.33 -0.37
N HIS A 64 0.82 -19.36 0.21
CA HIS A 64 -0.46 -19.57 0.86
C HIS A 64 -1.56 -19.92 -0.15
N ASP A 65 -1.69 -19.14 -1.22
CA ASP A 65 -2.59 -19.44 -2.33
C ASP A 65 -2.00 -18.91 -3.65
N ARG A 66 -1.72 -19.83 -4.58
CA ARG A 66 -1.17 -19.50 -5.91
C ARG A 66 -2.15 -18.75 -6.81
N ARG A 67 -3.39 -18.56 -6.38
CA ARG A 67 -4.43 -17.81 -7.10
C ARG A 67 -4.83 -16.52 -6.40
N LEU A 68 -4.25 -16.22 -5.24
CA LEU A 68 -4.54 -15.01 -4.48
C LEU A 68 -4.07 -13.76 -5.25
N PRO A 69 -4.99 -12.90 -5.72
CA PRO A 69 -4.58 -11.64 -6.34
C PRO A 69 -3.89 -10.73 -5.33
N ILE A 70 -2.76 -10.17 -5.73
CA ILE A 70 -1.98 -9.23 -4.93
C ILE A 70 -1.92 -7.90 -5.68
N VAL A 71 -2.39 -6.83 -5.06
CA VAL A 71 -2.25 -5.46 -5.59
C VAL A 71 -1.14 -4.78 -4.81
N LEU A 72 -0.03 -4.53 -5.47
CA LEU A 72 1.11 -3.82 -4.89
C LEU A 72 1.06 -2.36 -5.30
N CYS A 73 0.77 -1.48 -4.35
CA CYS A 73 0.82 -0.03 -4.55
C CYS A 73 2.26 0.48 -4.41
N GLU A 74 2.63 1.45 -5.23
CA GLU A 74 3.85 2.23 -5.00
C GLU A 74 3.76 2.94 -3.64
N VAL A 75 4.91 3.07 -2.98
CA VAL A 75 5.03 3.94 -1.80
C VAL A 75 4.71 5.37 -2.21
N PHE A 76 3.81 6.00 -1.47
CA PHE A 76 3.40 7.38 -1.73
C PHE A 76 4.57 8.35 -1.59
N PRO A 77 4.55 9.50 -2.27
CA PRO A 77 5.50 10.56 -2.01
C PRO A 77 5.40 11.03 -0.57
N SER A 78 6.49 11.56 -0.05
CA SER A 78 6.57 12.18 1.26
C SER A 78 7.50 13.39 1.18
N SER A 79 8.48 13.51 2.05
CA SER A 79 9.45 14.61 2.01
C SER A 79 10.76 14.22 2.72
N ALA A 80 11.85 14.87 2.32
CA ALA A 80 13.12 14.77 3.03
C ALA A 80 13.00 15.26 4.49
N THR A 81 12.11 16.21 4.77
CA THR A 81 11.84 16.69 6.14
C THR A 81 11.20 15.61 7.02
N LYS A 82 10.61 14.60 6.40
CA LYS A 82 10.05 13.40 7.05
C LYS A 82 10.99 12.21 6.98
N LYS A 83 12.27 12.41 6.64
CA LYS A 83 13.28 11.37 6.41
C LYS A 83 12.89 10.36 5.31
N ARG A 84 12.08 10.80 4.36
CA ARG A 84 11.59 10.01 3.22
C ARG A 84 11.80 10.80 1.93
N PRO A 85 13.07 11.04 1.50
CA PRO A 85 13.35 11.86 0.33
C PRO A 85 12.85 11.20 -0.96
N ALA A 86 12.47 12.02 -1.92
CA ALA A 86 11.86 11.59 -3.18
C ALA A 86 12.71 10.58 -3.97
N ASP A 87 14.03 10.74 -3.97
CA ASP A 87 14.95 9.83 -4.65
C ASP A 87 14.97 8.43 -4.04
N ALA A 88 14.94 8.33 -2.70
CA ALA A 88 14.85 7.06 -2.00
C ALA A 88 13.51 6.35 -2.27
N ILE A 89 12.40 7.10 -2.26
CA ILE A 89 11.07 6.52 -2.59
C ILE A 89 11.03 6.05 -4.04
N LYS A 90 11.54 6.84 -4.98
CA LYS A 90 11.62 6.45 -6.40
C LYS A 90 12.47 5.21 -6.61
N ALA A 91 13.63 5.14 -5.95
CA ALA A 91 14.50 3.96 -6.01
C ALA A 91 13.77 2.72 -5.48
N LEU A 92 13.08 2.83 -4.33
CA LEU A 92 12.28 1.74 -3.76
C LEU A 92 11.17 1.29 -4.69
N ASN A 93 10.38 2.23 -5.24
CA ASN A 93 9.30 1.93 -6.18
C ASN A 93 9.82 1.27 -7.46
N GLY A 94 10.98 1.68 -7.95
CA GLY A 94 11.66 1.03 -9.08
C GLY A 94 12.05 -0.42 -8.77
N LEU A 95 12.56 -0.69 -7.56
CA LEU A 95 12.89 -2.04 -7.10
C LEU A 95 11.62 -2.89 -6.89
N TYR A 96 10.55 -2.33 -6.38
CA TYR A 96 9.25 -3.00 -6.25
C TYR A 96 8.73 -3.43 -7.62
N ARG A 97 8.69 -2.50 -8.57
CA ARG A 97 8.27 -2.79 -9.95
C ARG A 97 9.11 -3.92 -10.57
N ALA A 98 10.43 -3.86 -10.42
CA ALA A 98 11.33 -4.89 -10.92
C ALA A 98 11.11 -6.24 -10.25
N ALA A 99 10.82 -6.26 -8.94
CA ALA A 99 10.61 -7.47 -8.17
C ALA A 99 9.40 -8.27 -8.62
N VAL A 100 8.33 -7.59 -9.08
CA VAL A 100 7.06 -8.20 -9.48
C VAL A 100 6.83 -8.18 -10.99
N LYS A 101 7.85 -7.77 -11.76
CA LYS A 101 7.76 -7.75 -13.22
C LYS A 101 7.47 -9.15 -13.76
N ASN A 102 6.45 -9.27 -14.58
CA ASN A 102 5.98 -10.53 -15.17
C ASN A 102 5.42 -11.55 -14.15
N ASP A 103 5.12 -11.13 -12.93
CA ASP A 103 4.41 -11.96 -11.99
C ASP A 103 2.91 -11.88 -12.26
N PRO A 104 2.26 -12.99 -12.72
CA PRO A 104 0.85 -12.96 -13.09
C PRO A 104 -0.10 -12.80 -11.89
N GLN A 105 0.39 -13.02 -10.68
CA GLN A 105 -0.37 -12.93 -9.45
C GLN A 105 -0.39 -11.49 -8.89
N VAL A 106 0.57 -10.64 -9.32
CA VAL A 106 0.72 -9.29 -8.80
C VAL A 106 0.28 -8.25 -9.82
N THR A 107 -0.67 -7.40 -9.42
CA THR A 107 -0.99 -6.16 -10.12
C THR A 107 -0.23 -5.01 -9.47
N TYR A 108 0.69 -4.41 -10.21
CA TYR A 108 1.44 -3.25 -9.76
C TYR A 108 0.65 -1.97 -10.03
N LEU A 109 0.38 -1.18 -9.00
CA LEU A 109 -0.37 0.08 -9.11
C LEU A 109 0.53 1.28 -8.87
N GLU A 110 0.69 2.10 -9.92
CA GLU A 110 1.47 3.33 -9.88
C GLU A 110 0.73 4.42 -9.11
N THR A 111 0.95 4.50 -7.83
CA THR A 111 0.29 5.48 -6.96
C THR A 111 1.15 6.72 -6.69
N TRP A 112 2.47 6.62 -6.83
CA TRP A 112 3.36 7.76 -6.59
C TRP A 112 3.07 8.98 -7.48
N PRO A 113 2.87 8.83 -8.82
CA PRO A 113 2.58 9.97 -9.69
C PRO A 113 1.26 10.67 -9.40
N LEU A 114 0.34 9.99 -8.70
CA LEU A 114 -0.96 10.60 -8.34
C LEU A 114 -0.80 11.75 -7.36
N PHE A 115 0.24 11.72 -6.52
CA PHE A 115 0.36 12.56 -5.34
C PHE A 115 1.65 13.38 -5.29
N ALA A 116 2.61 13.10 -6.17
CA ALA A 116 3.87 13.81 -6.21
C ALA A 116 3.71 15.20 -6.81
N ASP A 117 4.30 16.19 -6.17
CA ASP A 117 4.50 17.52 -6.74
C ASP A 117 5.64 17.52 -7.79
N PRO A 118 5.90 18.62 -8.49
CA PRO A 118 6.99 18.68 -9.47
C PRO A 118 8.41 18.43 -8.90
N LYS A 119 8.59 18.55 -7.59
CA LYS A 119 9.87 18.25 -6.91
C LYS A 119 9.95 16.79 -6.45
N GLY A 120 8.83 16.07 -6.50
CA GLY A 120 8.71 14.69 -6.04
C GLY A 120 8.29 14.55 -4.57
N ASP A 121 8.00 15.66 -3.90
CA ASP A 121 7.44 15.64 -2.54
C ASP A 121 5.93 15.41 -2.58
N ALA A 122 5.34 15.03 -1.46
CA ALA A 122 3.90 14.89 -1.33
C ALA A 122 3.19 16.24 -1.49
N SER A 123 2.10 16.25 -2.26
CA SER A 123 1.26 17.45 -2.44
C SER A 123 0.52 17.80 -1.15
N PRO A 124 0.71 18.99 -0.57
CA PRO A 124 0.08 19.34 0.72
C PRO A 124 -1.46 19.36 0.68
N GLY A 125 -2.05 19.47 -0.51
CA GLY A 125 -3.51 19.45 -0.68
C GLY A 125 -4.15 18.10 -0.33
N GLU A 126 -3.40 17.01 -0.51
CA GLU A 126 -3.82 15.66 -0.18
C GLU A 126 -3.03 15.07 1.01
N PHE A 127 -1.86 15.61 1.32
CA PHE A 127 -0.97 15.19 2.42
C PHE A 127 -0.58 16.40 3.27
N PRO A 128 -1.45 16.89 4.17
CA PRO A 128 -1.21 18.13 4.92
C PRO A 128 0.07 18.13 5.76
N ASP A 129 0.48 16.95 6.24
CA ASP A 129 1.71 16.74 7.00
C ASP A 129 2.86 16.16 6.17
N LEU A 130 2.70 16.07 4.84
CA LEU A 130 3.62 15.48 3.87
C LEU A 130 3.86 13.98 4.06
N LEU A 131 2.96 13.28 4.74
CA LEU A 131 3.07 11.84 5.01
C LEU A 131 1.73 11.10 4.94
N HIS A 132 0.69 11.63 5.60
CA HIS A 132 -0.60 10.95 5.70
C HIS A 132 -1.62 11.60 4.76
N PRO A 133 -2.30 10.79 3.91
CA PRO A 133 -3.35 11.31 3.06
C PRO A 133 -4.55 11.76 3.90
N ASN A 134 -5.13 12.89 3.51
CA ASN A 134 -6.43 13.33 4.01
C ASN A 134 -7.57 12.67 3.22
N GLU A 135 -8.81 13.08 3.47
CA GLU A 135 -9.99 12.56 2.77
C GLU A 135 -9.86 12.61 1.24
N LYS A 136 -9.33 13.72 0.69
CA LYS A 136 -9.12 13.88 -0.76
C LYS A 136 -8.07 12.88 -1.27
N GLY A 137 -6.99 12.69 -0.52
CA GLY A 137 -5.94 11.71 -0.84
C GLY A 137 -6.49 10.29 -0.85
N TYR A 138 -7.26 9.91 0.15
CA TYR A 138 -7.91 8.61 0.21
C TYR A 138 -8.94 8.41 -0.91
N ALA A 139 -9.77 9.41 -1.22
CA ALA A 139 -10.72 9.33 -2.32
C ALA A 139 -10.02 9.11 -3.67
N ARG A 140 -8.89 9.79 -3.89
CA ARG A 140 -8.08 9.65 -5.09
C ARG A 140 -7.44 8.27 -5.20
N TRP A 141 -6.92 7.75 -4.10
CA TRP A 141 -6.38 6.39 -4.05
C TRP A 141 -7.46 5.34 -4.30
N ALA A 142 -8.61 5.47 -3.65
CA ALA A 142 -9.75 4.59 -3.88
C ALA A 142 -10.22 4.60 -5.35
N ALA A 143 -10.24 5.78 -5.99
CA ALA A 143 -10.55 5.90 -7.41
C ALA A 143 -9.56 5.16 -8.32
N ALA A 144 -8.27 5.15 -7.95
CA ALA A 144 -7.23 4.39 -8.67
C ALA A 144 -7.36 2.86 -8.47
N LEU A 145 -7.83 2.42 -7.30
CA LEU A 145 -8.02 0.99 -7.00
C LEU A 145 -9.27 0.39 -7.67
N ARG A 146 -10.33 1.17 -7.88
CA ARG A 146 -11.60 0.67 -8.45
C ARG A 146 -11.44 -0.11 -9.76
N PRO A 147 -10.75 0.39 -10.81
CA PRO A 147 -10.58 -0.36 -12.05
C PRO A 147 -9.76 -1.64 -11.85
N VAL A 148 -8.81 -1.65 -10.92
CA VAL A 148 -8.05 -2.85 -10.55
C VAL A 148 -8.97 -3.90 -9.96
N PHE A 149 -9.80 -3.53 -9.00
CA PHE A 149 -10.78 -4.45 -8.39
C PHE A 149 -11.77 -4.98 -9.41
N ALA A 150 -12.27 -4.15 -10.32
CA ALA A 150 -13.14 -4.59 -11.40
C ALA A 150 -12.47 -5.65 -12.29
N THR A 151 -11.20 -5.44 -12.67
CA THR A 151 -10.42 -6.41 -13.45
C THR A 151 -10.21 -7.73 -12.71
N LEU A 152 -10.07 -7.68 -11.38
CA LEU A 152 -9.92 -8.86 -10.53
C LEU A 152 -11.25 -9.55 -10.19
N GLY A 153 -12.38 -9.06 -10.71
CA GLY A 153 -13.71 -9.60 -10.42
C GLY A 153 -14.21 -9.30 -9.00
N LEU A 154 -13.60 -8.34 -8.33
CA LEU A 154 -14.00 -7.84 -7.01
C LEU A 154 -14.99 -6.68 -7.21
N SER A 155 -16.25 -7.00 -7.55
CA SER A 155 -17.29 -6.00 -7.75
C SER A 155 -17.80 -5.45 -6.41
N GLU A 156 -18.18 -4.18 -6.40
CA GLU A 156 -19.01 -3.62 -5.32
C GLU A 156 -20.37 -4.35 -5.35
N THR A 157 -20.75 -4.96 -4.24
CA THR A 157 -22.15 -5.34 -4.04
C THR A 157 -22.92 -4.06 -3.75
N THR A 158 -24.04 -3.87 -4.43
CA THR A 158 -24.90 -2.69 -4.35
C THR A 158 -25.52 -2.45 -2.96
N GLU A 159 -25.19 -3.25 -1.96
CA GLU A 159 -25.68 -3.17 -0.58
C GLU A 159 -24.71 -2.52 0.41
N ASP A 160 -23.46 -2.30 0.04
CA ASP A 160 -22.46 -1.61 0.88
C ASP A 160 -22.42 -0.11 0.49
N THR A 161 -23.46 0.62 0.83
CA THR A 161 -23.36 2.07 0.93
C THR A 161 -22.43 2.37 2.11
N PHE A 162 -21.20 2.74 1.80
CA PHE A 162 -20.27 3.34 2.75
C PHE A 162 -21.03 4.44 3.53
N ARG A 163 -21.28 4.20 4.82
CA ARG A 163 -21.74 5.22 5.75
C ARG A 163 -20.48 5.84 6.36
N PRO A 164 -20.15 7.10 6.02
CA PRO A 164 -18.95 7.77 6.53
C PRO A 164 -18.96 7.92 8.06
N GLU A 165 -20.10 7.71 8.70
CA GLU A 165 -20.33 8.04 10.10
C GLU A 165 -19.90 6.96 11.10
N GLU A 166 -19.66 5.72 10.67
CA GLU A 166 -19.35 4.61 11.59
C GLU A 166 -17.87 4.20 11.65
N GLY A 167 -16.99 4.78 10.83
CA GLY A 167 -15.60 4.34 10.68
C GLY A 167 -14.52 5.32 11.12
N PHE A 168 -14.85 6.59 11.31
CA PHE A 168 -13.84 7.64 11.53
C PHE A 168 -13.49 7.91 12.99
N GLU A 169 -14.33 7.55 13.95
CA GLU A 169 -14.05 7.84 15.37
C GLU A 169 -13.09 6.85 16.05
N SER A 170 -12.83 5.67 15.48
CA SER A 170 -11.97 4.67 16.12
C SER A 170 -10.49 4.72 15.73
N LEU A 171 -10.09 5.61 14.82
CA LEU A 171 -8.71 5.71 14.33
C LEU A 171 -7.88 6.81 15.02
N PHE A 172 -8.46 7.58 15.95
CA PHE A 172 -7.79 8.73 16.60
C PHE A 172 -7.76 8.68 18.13
N ASN A 173 -7.99 7.53 18.77
CA ASN A 173 -7.73 7.38 20.22
C ASN A 173 -6.61 6.37 20.46
#